data_e4927fcb30bc323e91c95c69a92a9f97
#
_entry.id   e4927fcb30bc323e91c95c69a92a9f97
#
_cell.length_a   1.000
_cell.length_b   1.000
_cell.length_c   1.000
_cell.angle_alpha   90.00
_cell.angle_beta   90.00
_cell.angle_gamma   90.00
#
_symmetry.space_group_name_H-M   'P 1'
#
loop_
_entity.id
_entity.type
_entity.pdbx_description
1 polymer ?
#
loop_
_entity_poly.entity_id
_entity_poly.type
_entity_poly.pdbx_seq_one_letter_code
_entity_poly.pdbx_strand_id
1 'polypeptide(L)'
;MVLTWCTALTATGQSATDGHVVVAYVTSWTQTLPDPNVMTHINYAFGHVNDSFDGVRIDNAERLRRVVRLKKQHSSLKVMLSIGGWGSGRFSEMAADEARRKAFAQDCRRVVDDFGLDGIDIDWEYPTQSSAGISSSPNDTRNFTLLMCDLRKALGDERLLTCATVASGAYIDFPACIDHLDWVNVMAYDMAGAPKHHSALYPSDISGWMTTSGAVAAHLKAGVPPEKLVMGMPLYGRGLLGYCAEPDTLRGVTERWHAQSMVPYLTNDEGTLVMGFENTRSLAIKCQYILDHRLRGGMYWEYGDEHQKALRDVVASILLQGEAAPYPADYAGGRKRFRALLIYDPYAETAHVEFDRQALHFFHKLSYGEGFTYDTRTECPASLDTLRQYDVVVMLNTLPSGAEARRAFEDYMKQGGGWIGFHGSGYNDKHTRWPWLNEFLGCGTFLCNNWPPQPALVEVDKTNHPVTRTLPAQFVVPASEFYQFSPSPRANADVEVLLSISPKMYPFGIKDIVSYGDFPIVWTNRKYRMVYLNMGHGDEEFTDATQNLLFTNVFRWVALEGKER
;
A
#
# COMPACT_ATOMS: atom_id res chain seq x y z
N MET A 1 -8.83 -62.03 -14.02
CA MET A 1 -8.86 -60.79 -14.77
C MET A 1 -9.73 -59.84 -13.98
N VAL A 2 -9.09 -59.06 -13.09
CA VAL A 2 -9.76 -58.11 -12.17
C VAL A 2 -9.42 -56.72 -12.69
N LEU A 3 -10.42 -56.02 -13.24
CA LEU A 3 -10.29 -54.61 -13.63
C LEU A 3 -10.43 -53.71 -12.41
N THR A 4 -9.34 -53.06 -12.02
CA THR A 4 -9.32 -52.01 -11.02
C THR A 4 -9.65 -50.67 -11.70
N TRP A 5 -10.78 -50.09 -11.35
CA TRP A 5 -11.15 -48.73 -11.74
C TRP A 5 -10.43 -47.74 -10.84
N CYS A 6 -9.47 -47.00 -11.38
CA CYS A 6 -8.94 -45.79 -10.78
C CYS A 6 -9.90 -44.63 -11.08
N THR A 7 -10.67 -44.20 -10.10
CA THR A 7 -11.39 -42.94 -10.16
C THR A 7 -10.40 -41.82 -9.88
N ALA A 8 -10.05 -41.04 -10.91
CA ALA A 8 -9.36 -39.79 -10.76
C ALA A 8 -10.31 -38.77 -10.10
N LEU A 9 -10.04 -38.42 -8.86
CA LEU A 9 -10.64 -37.24 -8.25
C LEU A 9 -10.04 -36.00 -8.96
N THR A 10 -10.82 -35.41 -9.84
CA THR A 10 -10.57 -34.02 -10.29
C THR A 10 -10.88 -33.12 -9.12
N ALA A 11 -9.83 -32.63 -8.44
CA ALA A 11 -9.95 -31.50 -7.56
C ALA A 11 -10.29 -30.28 -8.43
N THR A 12 -11.57 -29.92 -8.48
CA THR A 12 -12.01 -28.60 -8.96
C THR A 12 -11.43 -27.59 -7.97
N GLY A 13 -10.43 -26.83 -8.42
CA GLY A 13 -9.89 -25.72 -7.68
C GLY A 13 -11.00 -24.69 -7.46
N GLN A 14 -11.60 -24.71 -6.29
CA GLN A 14 -12.43 -23.62 -5.80
C GLN A 14 -11.51 -22.43 -5.61
N SER A 15 -11.81 -21.30 -6.24
CA SER A 15 -11.06 -20.04 -6.08
C SER A 15 -10.90 -19.73 -4.59
N ALA A 16 -9.65 -19.55 -4.14
CA ALA A 16 -9.33 -19.31 -2.73
C ALA A 16 -9.91 -17.99 -2.17
N THR A 17 -10.56 -17.18 -3.01
CA THR A 17 -11.13 -15.86 -2.68
C THR A 17 -12.63 -15.87 -2.44
N ASP A 18 -13.32 -16.98 -2.70
CA ASP A 18 -14.77 -17.08 -2.47
C ASP A 18 -15.09 -16.90 -0.98
N GLY A 19 -15.64 -15.71 -0.65
CA GLY A 19 -16.16 -15.40 0.66
C GLY A 19 -15.27 -14.59 1.61
N HIS A 20 -14.05 -14.18 1.23
CA HIS A 20 -13.27 -13.27 2.06
C HIS A 20 -13.91 -11.89 2.15
N VAL A 21 -13.83 -11.27 3.33
CA VAL A 21 -14.25 -9.89 3.53
C VAL A 21 -13.05 -8.94 3.58
N VAL A 22 -13.22 -7.75 3.03
CA VAL A 22 -12.33 -6.61 3.24
C VAL A 22 -13.17 -5.52 3.89
N VAL A 23 -12.87 -5.22 5.15
CA VAL A 23 -13.60 -4.25 5.97
C VAL A 23 -12.80 -2.95 6.06
N ALA A 24 -13.39 -1.85 5.64
CA ALA A 24 -12.79 -0.51 5.74
C ALA A 24 -13.45 0.28 6.88
N TYR A 25 -12.65 0.75 7.84
CA TYR A 25 -13.13 1.77 8.76
C TYR A 25 -13.07 3.14 8.09
N VAL A 26 -14.25 3.76 7.91
CA VAL A 26 -14.40 5.06 7.24
C VAL A 26 -14.86 6.09 8.26
N THR A 27 -14.01 7.04 8.56
CA THR A 27 -14.22 7.99 9.65
C THR A 27 -15.19 9.12 9.31
N SER A 28 -15.85 9.65 10.34
CA SER A 28 -16.81 10.76 10.23
C SER A 28 -16.17 12.10 9.87
N TRP A 29 -14.85 12.23 10.05
CA TRP A 29 -14.07 13.45 9.80
C TRP A 29 -13.33 13.46 8.44
N THR A 30 -13.12 12.31 7.79
CA THR A 30 -12.53 12.25 6.46
C THR A 30 -13.48 12.81 5.41
N GLN A 31 -12.97 13.62 4.46
CA GLN A 31 -13.83 14.27 3.44
C GLN A 31 -14.06 13.37 2.21
N THR A 32 -13.07 12.60 1.82
CA THR A 32 -13.10 11.71 0.64
C THR A 32 -14.17 10.63 0.80
N LEU A 33 -14.94 10.36 -0.24
CA LEU A 33 -15.83 9.20 -0.29
C LEU A 33 -14.99 7.95 -0.60
N PRO A 34 -15.29 6.82 0.07
CA PRO A 34 -14.56 5.59 -0.20
C PRO A 34 -14.86 5.02 -1.59
N ASP A 35 -13.85 4.41 -2.21
CA ASP A 35 -13.99 3.61 -3.43
C ASP A 35 -14.53 2.22 -3.06
N PRO A 36 -15.76 1.86 -3.45
CA PRO A 36 -16.35 0.58 -3.09
C PRO A 36 -15.73 -0.64 -3.82
N ASN A 37 -14.84 -0.42 -4.80
CA ASN A 37 -14.18 -1.51 -5.51
C ASN A 37 -13.04 -2.17 -4.71
N VAL A 38 -12.54 -1.49 -3.66
CA VAL A 38 -11.42 -1.98 -2.85
C VAL A 38 -11.84 -2.55 -1.49
N MET A 39 -13.15 -2.76 -1.28
CA MET A 39 -13.70 -3.30 -0.04
C MET A 39 -15.04 -4.00 -0.27
N THR A 40 -15.42 -4.86 0.68
CA THR A 40 -16.75 -5.48 0.71
C THR A 40 -17.67 -4.84 1.76
N HIS A 41 -17.05 -4.33 2.84
CA HIS A 41 -17.78 -3.77 3.99
C HIS A 41 -17.16 -2.44 4.41
N ILE A 42 -18.00 -1.53 4.81
CA ILE A 42 -17.64 -0.27 5.46
C ILE A 42 -18.15 -0.31 6.90
N ASN A 43 -17.26 -0.11 7.86
CA ASN A 43 -17.60 0.24 9.23
C ASN A 43 -17.48 1.77 9.35
N TYR A 44 -18.61 2.47 9.36
CA TYR A 44 -18.60 3.93 9.53
C TYR A 44 -18.28 4.30 10.98
N ALA A 45 -17.21 5.01 11.20
CA ALA A 45 -16.67 5.36 12.51
C ALA A 45 -16.88 6.88 12.78
N PHE A 46 -17.73 7.31 13.75
CA PHE A 46 -18.36 6.43 14.74
C PHE A 46 -19.80 6.85 15.08
N GLY A 47 -20.51 5.92 15.69
CA GLY A 47 -21.59 6.19 16.61
C GLY A 47 -21.10 6.05 18.06
N HIS A 48 -21.89 6.53 19.01
CA HIS A 48 -21.58 6.48 20.44
C HIS A 48 -22.82 6.16 21.25
N VAL A 49 -22.66 5.57 22.43
CA VAL A 49 -23.75 5.48 23.42
C VAL A 49 -24.15 6.91 23.81
N ASN A 50 -25.45 7.21 23.76
CA ASN A 50 -25.97 8.54 24.06
C ASN A 50 -25.86 8.88 25.57
N ASP A 51 -26.20 10.13 25.93
CA ASP A 51 -26.09 10.64 27.31
C ASP A 51 -27.05 9.97 28.30
N SER A 52 -28.16 9.41 27.82
CA SER A 52 -29.14 8.66 28.63
C SER A 52 -28.81 7.18 28.78
N PHE A 53 -27.74 6.67 28.13
CA PHE A 53 -27.28 5.27 28.15
C PHE A 53 -28.28 4.27 27.54
N ASP A 54 -29.16 4.69 26.66
CA ASP A 54 -30.24 3.87 26.12
C ASP A 54 -30.42 3.96 24.60
N GLY A 55 -29.52 4.68 23.92
CA GLY A 55 -29.56 4.85 22.46
C GLY A 55 -28.24 5.29 21.85
N VAL A 56 -28.26 5.56 20.55
CA VAL A 56 -27.13 5.85 19.71
C VAL A 56 -27.09 7.33 19.31
N ARG A 57 -25.96 7.98 19.49
CA ARG A 57 -25.59 9.26 18.88
C ARG A 57 -24.65 9.00 17.72
N ILE A 58 -24.88 9.56 16.54
CA ILE A 58 -24.08 9.35 15.34
C ILE A 58 -23.28 10.61 15.03
N ASP A 59 -21.98 10.45 14.84
CA ASP A 59 -21.14 11.53 14.37
C ASP A 59 -21.32 11.73 12.86
N ASN A 60 -21.61 12.99 12.46
CA ASN A 60 -21.79 13.37 11.07
C ASN A 60 -22.77 12.47 10.29
N ALA A 61 -24.01 12.42 10.75
CA ALA A 61 -25.08 11.60 10.15
C ALA A 61 -25.31 11.89 8.65
N GLU A 62 -25.02 13.12 8.19
CA GLU A 62 -25.14 13.46 6.77
C GLU A 62 -24.08 12.72 5.94
N ARG A 63 -22.83 12.66 6.42
CA ARG A 63 -21.79 11.88 5.77
C ARG A 63 -22.14 10.39 5.74
N LEU A 64 -22.65 9.83 6.83
CA LEU A 64 -23.14 8.45 6.85
C LEU A 64 -24.14 8.19 5.72
N ARG A 65 -25.13 9.09 5.55
CA ARG A 65 -26.10 8.98 4.43
C ARG A 65 -25.43 9.05 3.05
N ARG A 66 -24.35 9.84 2.91
CA ARG A 66 -23.57 9.90 1.65
C ARG A 66 -22.85 8.58 1.40
N VAL A 67 -22.22 7.98 2.41
CA VAL A 67 -21.55 6.68 2.33
C VAL A 67 -22.55 5.58 1.98
N VAL A 68 -23.70 5.52 2.65
CA VAL A 68 -24.75 4.53 2.35
C VAL A 68 -25.27 4.64 0.90
N ARG A 69 -25.28 5.83 0.30
CA ARG A 69 -25.69 6.00 -1.11
C ARG A 69 -24.81 5.27 -2.09
N LEU A 70 -23.55 4.93 -1.75
CA LEU A 70 -22.67 4.14 -2.60
C LEU A 70 -23.26 2.76 -2.94
N LYS A 71 -24.07 2.19 -2.06
CA LYS A 71 -24.80 0.93 -2.28
C LYS A 71 -25.71 0.96 -3.51
N LYS A 72 -26.16 2.15 -3.96
CA LYS A 72 -27.00 2.27 -5.16
C LYS A 72 -26.26 1.89 -6.44
N GLN A 73 -24.95 2.10 -6.49
CA GLN A 73 -24.09 1.77 -7.63
C GLN A 73 -23.34 0.45 -7.41
N HIS A 74 -23.17 0.04 -6.15
CA HIS A 74 -22.43 -1.15 -5.74
C HIS A 74 -23.30 -1.97 -4.77
N SER A 75 -24.23 -2.76 -5.33
CA SER A 75 -25.26 -3.50 -4.55
C SER A 75 -24.69 -4.58 -3.62
N SER A 76 -23.48 -5.06 -3.87
CA SER A 76 -22.77 -6.01 -3.00
C SER A 76 -22.13 -5.34 -1.78
N LEU A 77 -21.89 -4.03 -1.81
CA LEU A 77 -21.29 -3.28 -0.71
C LEU A 77 -22.20 -3.30 0.52
N LYS A 78 -21.65 -3.62 1.67
CA LYS A 78 -22.31 -3.54 2.97
C LYS A 78 -21.80 -2.33 3.74
N VAL A 79 -22.71 -1.61 4.40
CA VAL A 79 -22.39 -0.45 5.23
C VAL A 79 -22.95 -0.64 6.62
N MET A 80 -22.09 -0.62 7.62
CA MET A 80 -22.39 -0.79 9.03
C MET A 80 -22.06 0.48 9.80
N LEU A 81 -22.67 0.70 10.95
CA LEU A 81 -22.24 1.71 11.91
C LEU A 81 -21.35 1.05 12.97
N SER A 82 -20.10 1.50 13.09
CA SER A 82 -19.27 1.18 14.23
C SER A 82 -19.59 2.11 15.39
N ILE A 83 -19.90 1.53 16.55
CA ILE A 83 -20.27 2.26 17.77
C ILE A 83 -19.15 2.06 18.78
N GLY A 84 -18.48 3.15 19.17
CA GLY A 84 -17.37 3.12 20.10
C GLY A 84 -16.18 3.93 19.64
N GLY A 85 -15.01 3.29 19.66
CA GLY A 85 -13.69 3.87 19.42
C GLY A 85 -13.00 4.34 20.68
N TRP A 86 -11.71 4.62 20.58
CA TRP A 86 -10.87 5.03 21.71
C TRP A 86 -11.41 6.27 22.43
N GLY A 87 -11.64 6.15 23.74
CA GLY A 87 -12.21 7.21 24.55
C GLY A 87 -13.74 7.32 24.53
N SER A 88 -14.43 6.48 23.75
CA SER A 88 -15.89 6.41 23.72
C SER A 88 -16.42 5.63 24.93
N GLY A 89 -16.83 6.33 25.95
CA GLY A 89 -17.34 5.76 27.21
C GLY A 89 -18.82 5.38 27.17
N ARG A 90 -19.41 5.23 28.37
CA ARG A 90 -20.83 4.93 28.65
C ARG A 90 -21.27 3.49 28.38
N PHE A 91 -20.39 2.66 27.81
CA PHE A 91 -20.72 1.25 27.58
C PHE A 91 -20.95 0.49 28.90
N SER A 92 -20.10 0.71 29.91
CA SER A 92 -20.21 0.01 31.20
C SER A 92 -21.56 0.29 31.88
N GLU A 93 -22.00 1.55 31.89
CA GLU A 93 -23.30 1.95 32.48
C GLU A 93 -24.49 1.46 31.64
N MET A 94 -24.41 1.52 30.32
CA MET A 94 -25.45 1.01 29.42
C MET A 94 -25.57 -0.50 29.53
N ALA A 95 -24.46 -1.23 29.47
CA ALA A 95 -24.47 -2.69 29.43
C ALA A 95 -24.80 -3.34 30.78
N ALA A 96 -24.56 -2.65 31.90
CA ALA A 96 -24.86 -3.15 33.25
C ALA A 96 -26.36 -3.23 33.56
N ASP A 97 -27.17 -2.36 32.99
CA ASP A 97 -28.60 -2.29 33.22
C ASP A 97 -29.40 -2.96 32.07
N GLU A 98 -30.24 -3.92 32.42
CA GLU A 98 -30.99 -4.70 31.41
C GLU A 98 -31.92 -3.84 30.56
N ALA A 99 -32.59 -2.85 31.19
CA ALA A 99 -33.54 -2.01 30.49
C ALA A 99 -32.81 -1.08 29.50
N ARG A 100 -31.71 -0.46 29.94
CA ARG A 100 -30.84 0.38 29.08
C ARG A 100 -30.25 -0.44 27.93
N ARG A 101 -29.70 -1.61 28.22
CA ARG A 101 -29.10 -2.51 27.23
C ARG A 101 -30.09 -2.91 26.14
N LYS A 102 -31.32 -3.28 26.53
CA LYS A 102 -32.42 -3.59 25.60
C LYS A 102 -32.89 -2.36 24.81
N ALA A 103 -32.99 -1.20 25.45
CA ALA A 103 -33.34 0.04 24.77
C ALA A 103 -32.30 0.45 23.75
N PHE A 104 -30.99 0.37 24.11
CA PHE A 104 -29.87 0.59 23.20
C PHE A 104 -29.91 -0.36 22.00
N ALA A 105 -30.15 -1.66 22.23
CA ALA A 105 -30.26 -2.64 21.15
C ALA A 105 -31.43 -2.35 20.19
N GLN A 106 -32.58 -1.90 20.71
CA GLN A 106 -33.71 -1.47 19.89
C GLN A 106 -33.41 -0.17 19.12
N ASP A 107 -32.67 0.76 19.71
CA ASP A 107 -32.24 1.98 19.03
C ASP A 107 -31.24 1.69 17.95
N CYS A 108 -30.31 0.74 18.16
CA CYS A 108 -29.43 0.23 17.10
C CYS A 108 -30.23 -0.32 15.91
N ARG A 109 -31.27 -1.10 16.16
CA ARG A 109 -32.17 -1.58 15.10
C ARG A 109 -32.85 -0.44 14.35
N ARG A 110 -33.42 0.54 15.08
CA ARG A 110 -34.00 1.74 14.47
C ARG A 110 -33.00 2.47 13.60
N VAL A 111 -31.74 2.68 14.06
CA VAL A 111 -30.70 3.34 13.29
C VAL A 111 -30.37 2.54 12.01
N VAL A 112 -30.27 1.22 12.10
CA VAL A 112 -30.05 0.35 10.93
C VAL A 112 -31.13 0.55 9.88
N ASP A 113 -32.40 0.58 10.31
CA ASP A 113 -33.53 0.74 9.41
C ASP A 113 -33.64 2.18 8.85
N ASP A 114 -33.46 3.21 9.67
CA ASP A 114 -33.56 4.63 9.30
C ASP A 114 -32.51 5.07 8.31
N PHE A 115 -31.28 4.52 8.41
CA PHE A 115 -30.16 4.83 7.53
C PHE A 115 -29.99 3.83 6.39
N GLY A 116 -30.70 2.70 6.41
CA GLY A 116 -30.55 1.62 5.44
C GLY A 116 -29.20 0.90 5.55
N LEU A 117 -28.72 0.72 6.78
CA LEU A 117 -27.50 0.01 7.10
C LEU A 117 -27.67 -1.51 6.97
N ASP A 118 -26.56 -2.22 6.87
CA ASP A 118 -26.52 -3.69 6.82
C ASP A 118 -26.25 -4.30 8.20
N GLY A 119 -25.84 -3.50 9.20
CA GLY A 119 -25.56 -4.00 10.54
C GLY A 119 -24.89 -3.00 11.47
N ILE A 120 -24.42 -3.50 12.60
CA ILE A 120 -23.72 -2.79 13.67
C ILE A 120 -22.39 -3.47 13.96
N ASP A 121 -21.36 -2.68 14.17
CA ASP A 121 -20.08 -3.07 14.74
C ASP A 121 -19.93 -2.45 16.13
N ILE A 122 -19.46 -3.20 17.13
CA ILE A 122 -19.24 -2.70 18.49
C ILE A 122 -17.73 -2.59 18.74
N ASP A 123 -17.28 -1.37 18.98
CA ASP A 123 -15.88 -1.03 19.25
C ASP A 123 -15.72 -0.48 20.67
N TRP A 124 -15.97 -1.33 21.67
CA TRP A 124 -15.80 -0.98 23.09
C TRP A 124 -14.35 -1.19 23.52
N GLU A 125 -13.61 -0.11 23.76
CA GLU A 125 -12.19 -0.12 24.08
C GLU A 125 -11.88 0.31 25.54
N TYR A 126 -11.94 -0.58 26.54
CA TYR A 126 -12.27 -2.01 26.47
C TYR A 126 -13.16 -2.39 27.66
N PRO A 127 -13.93 -3.47 27.62
CA PRO A 127 -14.62 -4.01 28.80
C PRO A 127 -13.64 -4.22 29.95
N THR A 128 -14.01 -3.85 31.17
CA THR A 128 -13.20 -3.93 32.38
C THR A 128 -11.96 -3.02 32.47
N GLN A 129 -11.73 -2.17 31.46
CA GLN A 129 -10.55 -1.30 31.38
C GLN A 129 -10.95 0.17 31.31
N SER A 130 -10.18 1.01 32.02
CA SER A 130 -10.36 2.47 32.01
C SER A 130 -9.22 3.23 31.34
N SER A 131 -8.32 2.53 30.65
CA SER A 131 -7.11 3.13 30.05
C SER A 131 -7.39 4.21 29.00
N ALA A 132 -8.54 4.14 28.32
CA ALA A 132 -8.99 5.17 27.38
C ALA A 132 -9.71 6.35 28.06
N GLY A 133 -9.67 6.47 29.40
CA GLY A 133 -10.38 7.50 30.15
C GLY A 133 -11.88 7.26 30.27
N ILE A 134 -12.33 6.03 30.05
CA ILE A 134 -13.73 5.59 30.14
C ILE A 134 -14.02 4.93 31.48
N SER A 135 -15.33 4.86 31.84
CA SER A 135 -15.82 4.06 32.95
C SER A 135 -15.66 2.57 32.67
N SER A 136 -15.43 1.79 33.72
CA SER A 136 -15.30 0.34 33.64
C SER A 136 -15.84 -0.35 34.89
N SER A 137 -16.22 -1.62 34.74
CA SER A 137 -16.70 -2.48 35.83
C SER A 137 -16.09 -3.88 35.71
N PRO A 138 -15.80 -4.59 36.81
CA PRO A 138 -15.38 -5.99 36.76
C PRO A 138 -16.37 -6.92 36.05
N ASN A 139 -17.64 -6.50 35.92
CA ASN A 139 -18.69 -7.27 35.27
C ASN A 139 -18.79 -7.03 33.75
N ASP A 140 -17.98 -6.14 33.17
CA ASP A 140 -18.13 -5.71 31.78
C ASP A 140 -17.94 -6.84 30.77
N THR A 141 -17.07 -7.82 31.05
CA THR A 141 -16.92 -9.02 30.21
C THR A 141 -18.25 -9.78 30.09
N ARG A 142 -18.94 -10.00 31.21
CA ARG A 142 -20.28 -10.61 31.21
C ARG A 142 -21.32 -9.71 30.55
N ASN A 143 -21.27 -8.42 30.85
CA ASN A 143 -22.20 -7.44 30.29
C ASN A 143 -22.05 -7.30 28.78
N PHE A 144 -20.83 -7.41 28.25
CA PHE A 144 -20.56 -7.48 26.81
C PHE A 144 -21.27 -8.68 26.16
N THR A 145 -21.17 -9.87 26.76
CA THR A 145 -21.88 -11.07 26.27
C THR A 145 -23.39 -10.84 26.22
N LEU A 146 -23.95 -10.26 27.28
CA LEU A 146 -25.39 -9.93 27.33
C LEU A 146 -25.79 -8.88 26.29
N LEU A 147 -24.91 -7.90 26.03
CA LEU A 147 -25.11 -6.89 25.01
C LEU A 147 -25.15 -7.52 23.61
N MET A 148 -24.20 -8.43 23.28
CA MET A 148 -24.21 -9.12 21.98
C MET A 148 -25.48 -9.95 21.80
N CYS A 149 -25.94 -10.63 22.83
CA CYS A 149 -27.20 -11.38 22.82
C CYS A 149 -28.42 -10.46 22.55
N ASP A 150 -28.50 -9.32 23.24
CA ASP A 150 -29.65 -8.39 23.09
C ASP A 150 -29.60 -7.68 21.71
N LEU A 151 -28.38 -7.32 21.20
CA LEU A 151 -28.21 -6.77 19.87
C LEU A 151 -28.61 -7.78 18.79
N ARG A 152 -28.16 -9.05 18.88
CA ARG A 152 -28.56 -10.09 17.91
C ARG A 152 -30.08 -10.28 17.88
N LYS A 153 -30.73 -10.31 19.05
CA LYS A 153 -32.19 -10.41 19.12
C LYS A 153 -32.91 -9.23 18.47
N ALA A 154 -32.39 -8.00 18.67
CA ALA A 154 -32.99 -6.82 18.09
C ALA A 154 -32.75 -6.69 16.58
N LEU A 155 -31.55 -7.01 16.13
CA LEU A 155 -31.13 -6.94 14.72
C LEU A 155 -31.75 -8.07 13.88
N GLY A 156 -31.96 -9.26 14.47
CA GLY A 156 -32.32 -10.48 13.76
C GLY A 156 -31.12 -11.06 12.99
N ASP A 157 -31.34 -12.21 12.34
CA ASP A 157 -30.25 -12.94 11.65
C ASP A 157 -29.85 -12.34 10.30
N GLU A 158 -30.68 -11.47 9.74
CA GLU A 158 -30.46 -10.83 8.43
C GLU A 158 -29.52 -9.61 8.49
N ARG A 159 -29.21 -9.12 9.68
CA ARG A 159 -28.35 -7.95 9.88
C ARG A 159 -27.03 -8.38 10.50
N LEU A 160 -25.93 -7.78 10.01
CA LEU A 160 -24.60 -8.07 10.51
C LEU A 160 -24.40 -7.50 11.93
N LEU A 161 -23.73 -8.28 12.77
CA LEU A 161 -23.26 -7.86 14.09
C LEU A 161 -21.81 -8.29 14.25
N THR A 162 -20.91 -7.33 14.40
CA THR A 162 -19.47 -7.56 14.57
C THR A 162 -18.95 -6.79 15.77
N CYS A 163 -17.72 -7.06 16.16
CA CYS A 163 -17.03 -6.25 17.15
C CYS A 163 -15.54 -6.09 16.80
N ALA A 164 -14.94 -4.97 17.22
CA ALA A 164 -13.52 -4.76 17.23
C ALA A 164 -12.93 -5.17 18.59
N THR A 165 -11.72 -5.72 18.59
CA THR A 165 -11.12 -6.30 19.80
C THR A 165 -9.63 -6.00 19.91
N VAL A 166 -9.15 -5.88 21.15
CA VAL A 166 -7.72 -5.71 21.44
C VAL A 166 -6.89 -6.88 20.91
N ALA A 167 -5.67 -6.61 20.47
CA ALA A 167 -4.78 -7.63 19.88
C ALA A 167 -4.57 -8.87 20.76
N SER A 168 -4.67 -8.77 22.08
CA SER A 168 -4.51 -9.90 22.99
C SER A 168 -5.72 -10.85 23.06
N GLY A 169 -6.88 -10.47 22.52
CA GLY A 169 -8.13 -11.22 22.71
C GLY A 169 -8.66 -11.20 24.14
N ALA A 170 -8.16 -10.30 24.99
CA ALA A 170 -8.59 -10.15 26.37
C ALA A 170 -9.95 -9.44 26.47
N TYR A 171 -10.53 -9.48 27.67
CA TYR A 171 -11.72 -8.74 28.10
C TYR A 171 -13.05 -9.22 27.52
N ILE A 172 -13.07 -10.18 26.59
CA ILE A 172 -14.25 -10.77 25.98
C ILE A 172 -14.27 -12.29 26.21
N ASP A 173 -15.42 -12.83 26.60
CA ASP A 173 -15.68 -14.27 26.67
C ASP A 173 -16.22 -14.73 25.31
N PHE A 174 -15.31 -15.04 24.36
CA PHE A 174 -15.70 -15.45 23.00
C PHE A 174 -16.57 -16.72 22.99
N PRO A 175 -16.26 -17.80 23.73
CA PRO A 175 -17.13 -18.96 23.78
C PRO A 175 -18.59 -18.64 24.14
N ALA A 176 -18.80 -17.60 24.95
CA ALA A 176 -20.14 -17.20 25.36
C ALA A 176 -20.86 -16.27 24.37
N CYS A 177 -20.14 -15.60 23.45
CA CYS A 177 -20.78 -14.60 22.58
C CYS A 177 -20.54 -14.79 21.07
N ILE A 178 -19.60 -15.68 20.67
CA ILE A 178 -19.21 -15.79 19.25
C ILE A 178 -20.36 -16.26 18.34
N ASP A 179 -21.31 -16.99 18.85
CA ASP A 179 -22.49 -17.43 18.08
C ASP A 179 -23.45 -16.26 17.74
N HIS A 180 -23.36 -15.16 18.50
CA HIS A 180 -24.13 -13.94 18.21
C HIS A 180 -23.44 -13.03 17.19
N LEU A 181 -22.15 -13.23 16.94
CA LEU A 181 -21.32 -12.40 16.05
C LEU A 181 -21.17 -13.05 14.67
N ASP A 182 -21.18 -12.24 13.62
CA ASP A 182 -20.83 -12.67 12.28
C ASP A 182 -19.31 -12.86 12.15
N TRP A 183 -18.53 -11.91 12.68
CA TRP A 183 -17.08 -12.01 12.84
C TRP A 183 -16.53 -11.01 13.87
N VAL A 184 -15.24 -11.18 14.15
CA VAL A 184 -14.47 -10.35 15.08
C VAL A 184 -13.37 -9.62 14.30
N ASN A 185 -13.31 -8.29 14.38
CA ASN A 185 -12.27 -7.45 13.81
C ASN A 185 -11.12 -7.31 14.82
N VAL A 186 -10.01 -7.99 14.59
CA VAL A 186 -8.86 -7.98 15.50
C VAL A 186 -7.99 -6.77 15.22
N MET A 187 -7.88 -5.83 16.15
CA MET A 187 -7.00 -4.66 16.04
C MET A 187 -5.53 -5.05 16.25
N ALA A 188 -4.94 -5.72 15.24
CA ALA A 188 -3.56 -6.21 15.27
C ALA A 188 -2.56 -5.10 14.92
N TYR A 189 -2.74 -3.94 15.52
CA TYR A 189 -1.90 -2.75 15.41
C TYR A 189 -1.84 -2.02 16.75
N ASP A 190 -1.08 -0.94 16.82
CA ASP A 190 -0.81 -0.18 18.05
C ASP A 190 -0.20 -1.02 19.18
N MET A 191 0.44 -2.13 18.80
CA MET A 191 1.06 -3.07 19.74
C MET A 191 2.43 -2.57 20.25
N ALA A 192 2.89 -1.42 19.78
CA ALA A 192 4.08 -0.71 20.24
C ALA A 192 4.12 0.72 19.68
N GLY A 193 5.13 1.48 20.10
CA GLY A 193 5.61 2.70 19.44
C GLY A 193 7.13 2.60 19.29
N ALA A 194 7.72 3.51 18.45
CA ALA A 194 9.17 3.54 18.27
C ALA A 194 9.93 3.55 19.63
N PRO A 195 11.05 2.87 19.75
CA PRO A 195 11.82 2.19 18.70
C PRO A 195 11.36 0.75 18.37
N LYS A 196 10.10 0.43 18.58
CA LYS A 196 9.50 -0.85 18.21
C LYS A 196 8.43 -0.67 17.13
N HIS A 197 8.17 -1.74 16.38
CA HIS A 197 7.16 -1.74 15.32
C HIS A 197 5.78 -2.07 15.88
N HIS A 198 4.76 -1.27 15.55
CA HIS A 198 3.42 -1.37 16.13
C HIS A 198 2.54 -2.48 15.52
N SER A 199 2.92 -3.04 14.38
CA SER A 199 2.13 -4.05 13.66
C SER A 199 2.98 -5.16 13.02
N ALA A 200 4.16 -5.48 13.59
CA ALA A 200 5.03 -6.54 13.12
C ALA A 200 4.26 -7.86 12.92
N LEU A 201 4.46 -8.54 11.77
CA LEU A 201 3.76 -9.81 11.51
C LEU A 201 4.26 -10.91 12.44
N TYR A 202 5.58 -11.08 12.57
CA TYR A 202 6.19 -12.11 13.41
C TYR A 202 7.10 -11.51 14.50
N PRO A 203 7.32 -12.26 15.60
CA PRO A 203 8.20 -11.83 16.70
C PRO A 203 9.64 -11.61 16.25
N SER A 204 10.25 -10.52 16.73
CA SER A 204 11.65 -10.18 16.49
C SER A 204 12.15 -9.17 17.53
N ASP A 205 13.39 -8.72 17.35
CA ASP A 205 14.00 -7.65 18.15
C ASP A 205 13.33 -6.28 17.98
N ILE A 206 12.65 -6.02 16.85
CA ILE A 206 11.89 -4.78 16.62
C ILE A 206 10.39 -4.92 16.91
N SER A 207 9.85 -6.09 17.19
CA SER A 207 8.43 -6.26 17.50
C SER A 207 8.05 -5.66 18.85
N GLY A 208 6.78 -5.29 19.01
CA GLY A 208 6.19 -4.83 20.26
C GLY A 208 5.92 -5.95 21.25
N TRP A 209 5.04 -5.69 22.22
CA TRP A 209 4.59 -6.66 23.23
C TRP A 209 3.74 -7.79 22.62
N MET A 210 3.18 -7.56 21.44
CA MET A 210 2.39 -8.50 20.65
C MET A 210 2.78 -8.35 19.17
N THR A 211 2.45 -9.33 18.34
CA THR A 211 2.59 -9.31 16.88
C THR A 211 1.28 -9.68 16.21
N THR A 212 1.12 -9.39 14.91
CA THR A 212 -0.08 -9.73 14.17
C THR A 212 -0.39 -11.24 14.22
N SER A 213 0.64 -12.09 14.00
CA SER A 213 0.48 -13.55 14.13
C SER A 213 0.15 -13.98 15.57
N GLY A 214 0.74 -13.30 16.55
CA GLY A 214 0.43 -13.52 17.97
C GLY A 214 -1.01 -13.15 18.31
N ALA A 215 -1.51 -12.03 17.78
CA ALA A 215 -2.90 -11.60 17.97
C ALA A 215 -3.90 -12.62 17.36
N VAL A 216 -3.64 -13.10 16.15
CA VAL A 216 -4.44 -14.17 15.53
C VAL A 216 -4.43 -15.42 16.41
N ALA A 217 -3.25 -15.88 16.82
CA ALA A 217 -3.12 -17.08 17.67
C ALA A 217 -3.84 -16.93 19.02
N ALA A 218 -3.80 -15.72 19.63
CA ALA A 218 -4.50 -15.43 20.88
C ALA A 218 -6.02 -15.56 20.73
N HIS A 219 -6.60 -15.02 19.65
CA HIS A 219 -8.03 -15.10 19.38
C HIS A 219 -8.50 -16.53 19.05
N LEU A 220 -7.72 -17.26 18.23
CA LEU A 220 -8.01 -18.69 17.97
C LEU A 220 -8.01 -19.50 19.27
N LYS A 221 -7.02 -19.27 20.13
CA LYS A 221 -6.94 -19.90 21.46
C LYS A 221 -8.09 -19.50 22.38
N ALA A 222 -8.56 -18.27 22.28
CA ALA A 222 -9.68 -17.75 23.06
C ALA A 222 -11.06 -18.23 22.56
N GLY A 223 -11.12 -18.98 21.44
CA GLY A 223 -12.34 -19.60 20.93
C GLY A 223 -12.99 -18.89 19.73
N VAL A 224 -12.30 -17.95 19.09
CA VAL A 224 -12.76 -17.37 17.81
C VAL A 224 -12.38 -18.33 16.69
N PRO A 225 -13.32 -18.89 15.91
CA PRO A 225 -12.98 -19.75 14.79
C PRO A 225 -12.38 -18.93 13.61
N PRO A 226 -11.46 -19.53 12.81
CA PRO A 226 -10.76 -18.81 11.74
C PRO A 226 -11.73 -18.11 10.77
N GLU A 227 -12.83 -18.74 10.44
CA GLU A 227 -13.88 -18.23 9.53
C GLU A 227 -14.69 -17.06 10.11
N LYS A 228 -14.49 -16.72 11.38
CA LYS A 228 -15.04 -15.52 12.04
C LYS A 228 -13.95 -14.53 12.48
N LEU A 229 -12.71 -14.72 12.08
CA LEU A 229 -11.60 -13.85 12.42
C LEU A 229 -11.20 -12.96 11.25
N VAL A 230 -11.32 -11.64 11.40
CA VAL A 230 -10.88 -10.63 10.44
C VAL A 230 -9.63 -9.94 11.00
N MET A 231 -8.52 -10.04 10.27
CA MET A 231 -7.22 -9.55 10.73
C MET A 231 -7.04 -8.06 10.41
N GLY A 232 -6.71 -7.27 11.41
CA GLY A 232 -6.48 -5.83 11.29
C GLY A 232 -5.12 -5.46 10.71
N MET A 233 -5.13 -4.45 9.87
CA MET A 233 -3.96 -3.87 9.18
C MET A 233 -4.03 -2.34 9.29
N PRO A 234 -3.00 -1.66 9.83
CA PRO A 234 -3.00 -0.21 9.85
C PRO A 234 -2.57 0.35 8.48
N LEU A 235 -3.19 1.44 8.03
CA LEU A 235 -2.74 2.19 6.86
C LEU A 235 -1.99 3.47 7.26
N TYR A 236 -1.40 3.50 8.44
CA TYR A 236 -0.65 4.61 9.03
C TYR A 236 0.63 4.10 9.69
N GLY A 237 1.57 5.01 9.91
CA GLY A 237 2.77 4.75 10.70
C GLY A 237 2.63 5.20 12.15
N ARG A 238 3.39 4.58 13.06
CA ARG A 238 3.50 4.97 14.46
C ARG A 238 4.95 5.08 14.89
N GLY A 239 5.33 6.26 15.33
CA GLY A 239 6.73 6.57 15.59
C GLY A 239 6.96 7.45 16.81
N LEU A 240 8.18 8.00 16.93
CA LEU A 240 8.55 8.95 17.98
C LEU A 240 7.70 10.23 17.97
N LEU A 241 7.19 10.62 16.79
CA LEU A 241 6.30 11.76 16.61
C LEU A 241 4.81 11.38 16.75
N GLY A 242 4.51 10.14 17.15
CA GLY A 242 3.16 9.62 17.28
C GLY A 242 2.60 9.02 15.99
N TYR A 243 1.32 9.23 15.74
CA TYR A 243 0.59 8.79 14.55
C TYR A 243 1.02 9.60 13.31
N CYS A 244 1.17 8.91 12.17
CA CYS A 244 1.46 9.53 10.87
C CYS A 244 0.69 8.79 9.78
N ALA A 245 -0.26 9.47 9.13
CA ALA A 245 -1.05 8.89 8.05
C ALA A 245 -0.23 8.67 6.77
N GLU A 246 0.83 9.45 6.59
CA GLU A 246 1.68 9.46 5.39
C GLU A 246 3.15 9.27 5.74
N PRO A 247 3.59 8.05 6.16
CA PRO A 247 4.97 7.79 6.55
C PRO A 247 6.01 8.12 5.47
N ASP A 248 5.64 7.98 4.21
CA ASP A 248 6.46 8.25 3.03
C ASP A 248 6.76 9.74 2.81
N THR A 249 6.07 10.63 3.51
CA THR A 249 6.32 12.08 3.45
C THR A 249 7.42 12.56 4.39
N LEU A 250 7.91 11.71 5.30
CA LEU A 250 8.96 12.08 6.25
C LEU A 250 10.32 12.24 5.56
N ARG A 251 11.04 13.32 5.87
CA ARG A 251 12.36 13.60 5.30
C ARG A 251 13.49 13.21 6.26
N GLY A 252 14.68 12.98 5.70
CA GLY A 252 15.88 12.61 6.47
C GLY A 252 15.80 11.22 7.09
N VAL A 253 14.94 10.36 6.57
CA VAL A 253 14.77 8.99 7.03
C VAL A 253 15.02 8.00 5.91
N THR A 254 15.38 6.77 6.28
CA THR A 254 15.57 5.66 5.33
C THR A 254 14.59 4.56 5.65
N GLU A 255 13.81 4.13 4.65
CA GLU A 255 13.00 2.92 4.77
C GLU A 255 13.89 1.68 4.76
N ARG A 256 13.66 0.79 5.72
CA ARG A 256 14.30 -0.51 5.88
C ARG A 256 13.25 -1.60 5.89
N TRP A 257 13.68 -2.81 5.54
CA TRP A 257 12.85 -4.00 5.63
C TRP A 257 13.36 -4.94 6.70
N HIS A 258 12.49 -5.34 7.63
CA HIS A 258 12.82 -6.33 8.65
C HIS A 258 12.36 -7.73 8.22
N ALA A 259 13.30 -8.57 7.77
CA ALA A 259 12.98 -9.85 7.15
C ALA A 259 12.28 -10.85 8.09
N GLN A 260 12.62 -10.86 9.38
CA GLN A 260 11.98 -11.76 10.35
C GLN A 260 10.56 -11.30 10.70
N SER A 261 10.34 -10.00 10.85
CA SER A 261 9.02 -9.44 11.18
C SER A 261 8.14 -9.22 9.95
N MET A 262 8.69 -9.30 8.73
CA MET A 262 8.01 -9.07 7.46
C MET A 262 7.33 -7.69 7.35
N VAL A 263 8.01 -6.64 7.83
CA VAL A 263 7.49 -5.27 7.85
C VAL A 263 8.56 -4.23 7.48
N PRO A 264 8.15 -3.09 6.88
CA PRO A 264 9.00 -1.93 6.70
C PRO A 264 9.09 -1.10 7.98
N TYR A 265 10.17 -0.34 8.12
CA TYR A 265 10.34 0.64 9.18
C TYR A 265 11.27 1.77 8.73
N LEU A 266 11.09 2.95 9.29
CA LEU A 266 11.97 4.09 9.03
C LEU A 266 13.07 4.17 10.10
N THR A 267 14.29 4.47 9.64
CA THR A 267 15.42 4.79 10.52
C THR A 267 15.91 6.22 10.26
N ASN A 268 16.44 6.85 11.32
CA ASN A 268 17.26 8.05 11.18
C ASN A 268 18.68 7.68 10.67
N ASP A 269 19.55 8.68 10.54
CA ASP A 269 20.93 8.48 10.06
C ASP A 269 21.79 7.65 11.02
N GLU A 270 21.45 7.63 12.34
CA GLU A 270 22.10 6.78 13.34
C GLU A 270 21.62 5.32 13.29
N GLY A 271 20.66 5.00 12.41
CA GLY A 271 20.11 3.65 12.27
C GLY A 271 19.04 3.29 13.31
N THR A 272 18.60 4.25 14.13
CA THR A 272 17.53 4.04 15.12
C THR A 272 16.18 3.95 14.44
N LEU A 273 15.36 2.95 14.79
CA LEU A 273 13.98 2.87 14.32
C LEU A 273 13.18 4.07 14.89
N VAL A 274 12.71 4.93 13.99
CA VAL A 274 11.92 6.13 14.32
C VAL A 274 10.44 5.97 14.03
N MET A 275 10.06 5.04 13.16
CA MET A 275 8.67 4.74 12.83
C MET A 275 8.50 3.33 12.28
N GLY A 276 7.49 2.60 12.75
CA GLY A 276 6.96 1.39 12.13
C GLY A 276 5.69 1.71 11.34
N PHE A 277 5.50 1.08 10.17
CA PHE A 277 4.34 1.30 9.29
C PHE A 277 4.11 0.10 8.37
N GLU A 278 3.10 0.16 7.52
CA GLU A 278 2.85 -0.83 6.46
C GLU A 278 3.12 -0.22 5.08
N ASN A 279 3.67 -1.02 4.18
CA ASN A 279 3.73 -0.72 2.75
C ASN A 279 3.04 -1.82 1.93
N THR A 280 3.00 -1.67 0.62
CA THR A 280 2.35 -2.67 -0.27
C THR A 280 2.93 -4.06 -0.12
N ARG A 281 4.22 -4.17 0.20
CA ARG A 281 4.90 -5.44 0.43
C ARG A 281 4.43 -6.13 1.70
N SER A 282 4.41 -5.44 2.82
CA SER A 282 3.98 -6.02 4.09
C SER A 282 2.48 -6.37 4.09
N LEU A 283 1.65 -5.53 3.46
CA LEU A 283 0.23 -5.82 3.31
C LEU A 283 -0.03 -7.02 2.39
N ALA A 284 0.72 -7.18 1.29
CA ALA A 284 0.63 -8.38 0.45
C ALA A 284 0.95 -9.66 1.23
N ILE A 285 2.01 -9.63 2.06
CA ILE A 285 2.39 -10.74 2.93
C ILE A 285 1.31 -11.02 3.98
N LYS A 286 0.72 -9.98 4.58
CA LYS A 286 -0.38 -10.12 5.53
C LYS A 286 -1.65 -10.67 4.88
N CYS A 287 -1.95 -10.27 3.65
CA CYS A 287 -3.06 -10.86 2.89
C CYS A 287 -2.81 -12.35 2.61
N GLN A 288 -1.58 -12.74 2.24
CA GLN A 288 -1.23 -14.16 2.09
C GLN A 288 -1.37 -14.92 3.40
N TYR A 289 -0.96 -14.33 4.54
CA TYR A 289 -1.16 -14.92 5.85
C TYR A 289 -2.65 -15.18 6.15
N ILE A 290 -3.55 -14.24 5.78
CA ILE A 290 -5.01 -14.42 5.87
C ILE A 290 -5.46 -15.66 5.07
N LEU A 291 -5.01 -15.79 3.82
CA LEU A 291 -5.35 -16.91 2.95
C LEU A 291 -4.83 -18.24 3.49
N ASP A 292 -3.56 -18.31 3.90
CA ASP A 292 -2.90 -19.53 4.41
C ASP A 292 -3.55 -20.05 5.70
N HIS A 293 -4.05 -19.14 6.55
CA HIS A 293 -4.70 -19.49 7.81
C HIS A 293 -6.22 -19.57 7.70
N ARG A 294 -6.78 -19.43 6.48
CA ARG A 294 -8.22 -19.49 6.19
C ARG A 294 -9.04 -18.57 7.08
N LEU A 295 -8.50 -17.37 7.35
CA LEU A 295 -9.21 -16.36 8.11
C LEU A 295 -10.38 -15.79 7.31
N ARG A 296 -11.37 -15.21 7.99
CA ARG A 296 -12.54 -14.59 7.33
C ARG A 296 -12.14 -13.49 6.35
N GLY A 297 -11.09 -12.75 6.62
CA GLY A 297 -10.62 -11.66 5.76
C GLY A 297 -9.70 -10.69 6.48
N GLY A 298 -9.57 -9.50 5.90
CA GLY A 298 -8.80 -8.40 6.45
C GLY A 298 -9.64 -7.15 6.71
N MET A 299 -9.27 -6.36 7.71
CA MET A 299 -9.80 -5.02 7.87
C MET A 299 -8.66 -4.01 7.96
N TYR A 300 -8.90 -2.76 7.60
CA TYR A 300 -7.93 -1.72 7.79
C TYR A 300 -8.50 -0.50 8.54
N TRP A 301 -7.68 0.00 9.45
CA TRP A 301 -7.79 1.30 10.09
C TRP A 301 -6.72 2.21 9.50
N GLU A 302 -7.07 3.31 8.86
CA GLU A 302 -8.40 3.75 8.45
C GLU A 302 -8.38 4.08 6.95
N TYR A 303 -9.56 4.12 6.34
CA TYR A 303 -9.68 4.59 4.96
C TYR A 303 -9.39 6.09 4.91
N GLY A 304 -8.22 6.45 4.41
CA GLY A 304 -7.79 7.82 4.20
C GLY A 304 -8.05 8.33 2.78
N ASP A 305 -7.18 9.21 2.33
CA ASP A 305 -7.20 9.81 1.01
C ASP A 305 -6.43 9.01 -0.05
N GLU A 306 -6.08 9.65 -1.17
CA GLU A 306 -5.36 9.03 -2.28
C GLU A 306 -3.94 8.55 -1.92
N HIS A 307 -3.30 9.13 -0.88
CA HIS A 307 -1.97 8.69 -0.44
C HIS A 307 -1.94 7.21 -0.04
N GLN A 308 -3.05 6.66 0.43
CA GLN A 308 -3.17 5.25 0.80
C GLN A 308 -3.71 4.35 -0.33
N LYS A 309 -3.93 4.89 -1.54
CA LYS A 309 -4.56 4.13 -2.65
C LYS A 309 -3.83 2.83 -2.94
N ALA A 310 -2.51 2.87 -3.13
CA ALA A 310 -1.72 1.67 -3.42
C ALA A 310 -1.79 0.60 -2.31
N LEU A 311 -1.93 1.01 -1.06
CA LEU A 311 -2.11 0.10 0.08
C LEU A 311 -3.46 -0.61 0.03
N ARG A 312 -4.53 0.12 -0.29
CA ARG A 312 -5.87 -0.47 -0.42
C ARG A 312 -5.98 -1.38 -1.64
N ASP A 313 -5.39 -0.96 -2.76
CA ASP A 313 -5.41 -1.72 -4.02
C ASP A 313 -4.73 -3.08 -3.86
N VAL A 314 -3.60 -3.18 -3.16
CA VAL A 314 -2.93 -4.47 -2.94
C VAL A 314 -3.76 -5.41 -2.06
N VAL A 315 -4.46 -4.90 -1.06
CA VAL A 315 -5.37 -5.70 -0.23
C VAL A 315 -6.53 -6.23 -1.08
N ALA A 316 -7.14 -5.36 -1.89
CA ALA A 316 -8.25 -5.74 -2.76
C ALA A 316 -7.81 -6.73 -3.85
N SER A 317 -6.67 -6.52 -4.50
CA SER A 317 -6.17 -7.39 -5.56
C SER A 317 -5.96 -8.84 -5.08
N ILE A 318 -5.49 -9.00 -3.84
CA ILE A 318 -5.22 -10.33 -3.28
C ILE A 318 -6.50 -10.95 -2.70
N LEU A 319 -7.21 -10.25 -1.83
CA LEU A 319 -8.34 -10.81 -1.09
C LEU A 319 -9.65 -10.86 -1.88
N LEU A 320 -9.86 -9.94 -2.84
CA LEU A 320 -11.11 -9.85 -3.61
C LEU A 320 -10.96 -10.32 -5.06
N GLN A 321 -9.81 -10.06 -5.70
CA GLN A 321 -9.60 -10.39 -7.11
C GLN A 321 -8.82 -11.70 -7.31
N GLY A 322 -8.29 -12.28 -6.23
CA GLY A 322 -7.58 -13.56 -6.26
C GLY A 322 -6.22 -13.49 -6.94
N GLU A 323 -5.62 -12.31 -7.03
CA GLU A 323 -4.23 -12.22 -7.48
C GLU A 323 -3.33 -12.98 -6.50
N ALA A 324 -2.40 -13.76 -7.06
CA ALA A 324 -1.40 -14.42 -6.24
C ALA A 324 -0.60 -13.35 -5.50
N ALA A 325 -0.66 -13.39 -4.17
CA ALA A 325 0.27 -12.58 -3.39
C ALA A 325 1.69 -13.01 -3.77
N PRO A 326 2.57 -12.09 -4.11
CA PRO A 326 3.97 -12.42 -4.30
C PRO A 326 4.60 -12.73 -2.93
N TYR A 327 4.28 -13.89 -2.37
CA TYR A 327 4.90 -14.40 -1.15
C TYR A 327 6.09 -15.26 -1.57
N PRO A 328 7.33 -14.79 -1.40
CA PRO A 328 8.46 -15.68 -1.62
C PRO A 328 8.55 -16.62 -0.44
N ALA A 329 8.25 -17.89 -0.67
CA ALA A 329 8.53 -18.97 0.29
C ALA A 329 9.99 -18.96 0.79
N ASP A 330 10.90 -18.28 0.08
CA ASP A 330 12.33 -18.25 0.30
C ASP A 330 12.90 -16.89 0.74
N TYR A 331 12.10 -15.93 1.15
CA TYR A 331 12.63 -14.63 1.61
C TYR A 331 13.54 -14.76 2.85
N ALA A 332 13.43 -15.87 3.58
CA ALA A 332 14.28 -16.19 4.72
C ALA A 332 15.64 -16.84 4.34
N GLY A 333 15.88 -17.26 3.07
CA GLY A 333 17.07 -18.03 2.73
C GLY A 333 17.60 -17.93 1.29
N GLY A 334 16.86 -17.35 0.35
CA GLY A 334 17.30 -17.23 -1.04
C GLY A 334 18.50 -16.30 -1.20
N ARG A 335 19.47 -16.66 -2.06
CA ARG A 335 20.58 -15.76 -2.43
C ARG A 335 19.98 -14.52 -3.11
N LYS A 336 20.05 -13.37 -2.43
CA LYS A 336 19.73 -12.07 -3.00
C LYS A 336 20.63 -11.83 -4.21
N ARG A 337 20.05 -11.63 -5.38
CA ARG A 337 20.83 -11.40 -6.61
C ARG A 337 21.54 -10.05 -6.57
N PHE A 338 20.86 -9.01 -6.02
CA PHE A 338 21.38 -7.65 -5.90
C PHE A 338 20.51 -6.82 -4.95
N ARG A 339 20.95 -5.60 -4.66
CA ARG A 339 20.25 -4.63 -3.80
C ARG A 339 20.03 -3.32 -4.55
N ALA A 340 18.81 -2.80 -4.52
CA ALA A 340 18.41 -1.54 -5.15
C ALA A 340 18.12 -0.44 -4.11
N LEU A 341 18.32 0.81 -4.49
CA LEU A 341 17.84 1.98 -3.77
C LEU A 341 16.88 2.74 -4.69
N LEU A 342 15.64 2.93 -4.25
CA LEU A 342 14.64 3.73 -4.93
C LEU A 342 14.55 5.10 -4.25
N ILE A 343 14.70 6.18 -5.03
CA ILE A 343 14.65 7.55 -4.51
C ILE A 343 13.50 8.28 -5.20
N TYR A 344 12.64 8.92 -4.43
CA TYR A 344 11.46 9.65 -4.92
C TYR A 344 11.23 10.93 -4.10
N ASP A 345 10.43 11.87 -4.61
CA ASP A 345 10.06 13.11 -3.89
C ASP A 345 8.55 13.15 -3.62
N PRO A 346 8.09 12.88 -2.38
CA PRO A 346 6.68 12.91 -2.02
C PRO A 346 6.06 14.31 -2.04
N TYR A 347 6.85 15.35 -2.27
CA TYR A 347 6.42 16.76 -2.36
C TYR A 347 6.53 17.33 -3.77
N ALA A 348 6.81 16.48 -4.77
CA ALA A 348 6.81 16.88 -6.17
C ALA A 348 5.40 17.25 -6.66
N GLU A 349 5.28 17.63 -7.92
CA GLU A 349 3.99 17.80 -8.58
C GLU A 349 3.12 16.54 -8.44
N THR A 350 1.80 16.71 -8.30
CA THR A 350 0.86 15.60 -8.05
C THR A 350 1.02 14.44 -9.02
N ALA A 351 1.16 14.70 -10.31
CA ALA A 351 1.32 13.65 -11.30
C ALA A 351 2.64 12.87 -11.18
N HIS A 352 3.71 13.51 -10.71
CA HIS A 352 4.97 12.84 -10.38
C HIS A 352 4.82 11.95 -9.14
N VAL A 353 4.12 12.44 -8.10
CA VAL A 353 3.83 11.66 -6.89
C VAL A 353 2.95 10.44 -7.19
N GLU A 354 1.96 10.58 -8.08
CA GLU A 354 1.11 9.47 -8.53
C GLU A 354 1.94 8.41 -9.28
N PHE A 355 2.82 8.84 -10.19
CA PHE A 355 3.78 7.94 -10.83
C PHE A 355 4.67 7.23 -9.82
N ASP A 356 5.28 7.96 -8.89
CA ASP A 356 6.22 7.42 -7.90
C ASP A 356 5.57 6.31 -7.06
N ARG A 357 4.31 6.48 -6.66
CA ARG A 357 3.55 5.45 -5.93
C ARG A 357 3.33 4.18 -6.75
N GLN A 358 2.93 4.33 -8.02
CA GLN A 358 2.76 3.18 -8.91
C GLN A 358 4.10 2.51 -9.21
N ALA A 359 5.17 3.28 -9.36
CA ALA A 359 6.53 2.77 -9.53
C ALA A 359 6.98 1.93 -8.32
N LEU A 360 6.77 2.43 -7.10
CA LEU A 360 7.09 1.69 -5.88
C LEU A 360 6.33 0.37 -5.81
N HIS A 361 5.04 0.36 -6.18
CA HIS A 361 4.25 -0.86 -6.27
C HIS A 361 4.79 -1.83 -7.34
N PHE A 362 5.13 -1.33 -8.54
CA PHE A 362 5.73 -2.11 -9.62
C PHE A 362 7.05 -2.75 -9.19
N PHE A 363 8.00 -1.96 -8.66
CA PHE A 363 9.29 -2.48 -8.20
C PHE A 363 9.15 -3.44 -7.03
N HIS A 364 8.14 -3.25 -6.19
CA HIS A 364 7.80 -4.20 -5.15
C HIS A 364 7.44 -5.56 -5.75
N LYS A 365 6.48 -5.62 -6.68
CA LYS A 365 6.13 -6.87 -7.39
C LYS A 365 7.34 -7.47 -8.10
N LEU A 366 8.13 -6.62 -8.78
CA LEU A 366 9.32 -7.05 -9.51
C LEU A 366 10.38 -7.67 -8.58
N SER A 367 10.52 -7.19 -7.34
CA SER A 367 11.51 -7.69 -6.40
C SER A 367 11.36 -9.17 -6.08
N TYR A 368 10.15 -9.68 -6.09
CA TYR A 368 9.87 -11.12 -5.91
C TYR A 368 10.24 -11.94 -7.15
N GLY A 369 9.80 -11.50 -8.32
CA GLY A 369 10.08 -12.20 -9.58
C GLY A 369 11.57 -12.26 -9.90
N GLU A 370 12.32 -11.21 -9.56
CA GLU A 370 13.75 -11.07 -9.87
C GLU A 370 14.67 -11.42 -8.68
N GLY A 371 14.14 -11.64 -7.49
CA GLY A 371 14.91 -12.04 -6.31
C GLY A 371 15.91 -10.99 -5.82
N PHE A 372 15.50 -9.72 -5.75
CA PHE A 372 16.32 -8.64 -5.19
C PHE A 372 15.70 -8.02 -3.94
N THR A 373 16.50 -7.27 -3.19
CA THR A 373 16.02 -6.43 -2.08
C THR A 373 16.18 -4.96 -2.43
N TYR A 374 15.33 -4.12 -1.86
CA TYR A 374 15.43 -2.69 -2.04
C TYR A 374 15.14 -1.92 -0.75
N ASP A 375 15.70 -0.73 -0.67
CA ASP A 375 15.35 0.30 0.29
C ASP A 375 14.76 1.50 -0.47
N THR A 376 13.99 2.34 0.19
CA THR A 376 13.50 3.60 -0.37
C THR A 376 14.02 4.80 0.42
N ARG A 377 14.20 5.94 -0.25
CA ARG A 377 14.53 7.23 0.36
C ARG A 377 13.83 8.37 -0.35
N THR A 378 13.56 9.43 0.41
CA THR A 378 13.02 10.68 -0.14
C THR A 378 14.11 11.67 -0.58
N GLU A 379 15.38 11.35 -0.33
CA GLU A 379 16.53 12.16 -0.71
C GLU A 379 17.71 11.27 -1.12
N CYS A 380 18.50 11.74 -2.09
CA CYS A 380 19.71 11.05 -2.48
C CYS A 380 20.75 11.16 -1.35
N PRO A 381 21.37 10.03 -0.94
CA PRO A 381 22.43 10.04 0.07
C PRO A 381 23.59 10.96 -0.29
N ALA A 382 24.03 11.79 0.66
CA ALA A 382 25.23 12.60 0.53
C ALA A 382 26.53 11.83 0.77
N SER A 383 26.45 10.52 1.04
CA SER A 383 27.58 9.65 1.32
C SER A 383 27.77 8.61 0.22
N LEU A 384 28.96 8.57 -0.35
CA LEU A 384 29.37 7.54 -1.32
C LEU A 384 29.31 6.13 -0.69
N ASP A 385 29.72 5.98 0.57
CA ASP A 385 29.71 4.68 1.25
C ASP A 385 28.28 4.15 1.45
N THR A 386 27.30 5.04 1.58
CA THR A 386 25.87 4.66 1.60
C THR A 386 25.44 4.20 0.20
N LEU A 387 25.76 4.93 -0.86
CA LEU A 387 25.40 4.57 -2.23
C LEU A 387 26.04 3.26 -2.68
N ARG A 388 27.28 2.97 -2.28
CA ARG A 388 27.99 1.71 -2.59
C ARG A 388 27.35 0.46 -2.02
N GLN A 389 26.43 0.59 -1.07
CA GLN A 389 25.68 -0.54 -0.55
C GLN A 389 24.65 -1.09 -1.56
N TYR A 390 24.42 -0.37 -2.65
CA TYR A 390 23.41 -0.70 -3.65
C TYR A 390 24.07 -0.97 -5.01
N ASP A 391 23.59 -2.01 -5.68
CA ASP A 391 23.99 -2.37 -7.03
C ASP A 391 23.38 -1.45 -8.08
N VAL A 392 22.18 -0.91 -7.79
CA VAL A 392 21.46 0.01 -8.65
C VAL A 392 20.70 1.06 -7.82
N VAL A 393 20.78 2.31 -8.28
CA VAL A 393 19.99 3.44 -7.77
C VAL A 393 18.93 3.79 -8.81
N VAL A 394 17.69 3.77 -8.42
CA VAL A 394 16.53 4.16 -9.24
C VAL A 394 16.05 5.52 -8.74
N MET A 395 16.03 6.52 -9.61
CA MET A 395 15.50 7.84 -9.30
C MET A 395 14.16 8.03 -9.99
N LEU A 396 13.13 8.25 -9.19
CA LEU A 396 11.76 8.49 -9.63
C LEU A 396 11.53 10.00 -9.55
N ASN A 397 11.49 10.68 -10.68
CA ASN A 397 11.23 12.11 -10.80
C ASN A 397 12.07 13.05 -9.91
N THR A 398 13.22 12.59 -9.43
CA THR A 398 14.05 13.33 -8.51
C THR A 398 15.51 13.33 -8.92
N LEU A 399 16.28 14.28 -8.40
CA LEU A 399 17.72 14.46 -8.62
C LEU A 399 18.43 14.72 -7.29
N PRO A 400 19.74 14.38 -7.18
CA PRO A 400 20.53 14.73 -6.00
C PRO A 400 20.49 16.22 -5.72
N SER A 401 20.03 16.62 -4.53
CA SER A 401 19.99 17.98 -4.06
C SER A 401 21.27 18.32 -3.27
N GLY A 402 21.82 19.52 -3.50
CA GLY A 402 23.02 19.98 -2.82
C GLY A 402 24.33 19.40 -3.38
N ALA A 403 25.44 20.07 -3.04
CA ALA A 403 26.76 19.78 -3.62
C ALA A 403 27.35 18.42 -3.14
N GLU A 404 27.03 18.01 -1.93
CA GLU A 404 27.56 16.77 -1.34
C GLU A 404 26.89 15.54 -1.95
N ALA A 405 25.54 15.54 -2.04
CA ALA A 405 24.80 14.47 -2.67
C ALA A 405 25.14 14.32 -4.17
N ARG A 406 25.32 15.45 -4.89
CA ARG A 406 25.79 15.44 -6.28
C ARG A 406 27.16 14.80 -6.42
N ARG A 407 28.12 15.18 -5.59
CA ARG A 407 29.48 14.58 -5.60
C ARG A 407 29.45 13.07 -5.27
N ALA A 408 28.70 12.69 -4.24
CA ALA A 408 28.56 11.28 -3.87
C ALA A 408 27.98 10.45 -5.01
N PHE A 409 26.97 10.97 -5.70
CA PHE A 409 26.35 10.32 -6.85
C PHE A 409 27.31 10.26 -8.07
N GLU A 410 28.00 11.35 -8.39
CA GLU A 410 29.03 11.36 -9.44
C GLU A 410 30.10 10.28 -9.21
N ASP A 411 30.63 10.21 -7.98
CA ASP A 411 31.65 9.25 -7.61
C ASP A 411 31.12 7.81 -7.64
N TYR A 412 29.86 7.59 -7.23
CA TYR A 412 29.19 6.30 -7.36
C TYR A 412 29.10 5.85 -8.82
N MET A 413 28.68 6.73 -9.72
CA MET A 413 28.60 6.42 -11.16
C MET A 413 29.97 6.20 -11.81
N LYS A 414 30.97 7.03 -11.48
CA LYS A 414 32.36 6.88 -11.96
C LYS A 414 33.01 5.57 -11.51
N GLN A 415 32.53 4.98 -10.41
CA GLN A 415 33.01 3.71 -9.88
C GLN A 415 32.20 2.50 -10.35
N GLY A 416 31.35 2.67 -11.39
CA GLY A 416 30.58 1.59 -11.99
C GLY A 416 29.24 1.30 -11.31
N GLY A 417 28.74 2.21 -10.51
CA GLY A 417 27.40 2.15 -9.97
C GLY A 417 26.32 2.07 -11.07
N GLY A 418 25.20 1.41 -10.80
CA GLY A 418 24.07 1.33 -11.73
C GLY A 418 23.04 2.41 -11.48
N TRP A 419 22.48 3.01 -12.54
CA TRP A 419 21.43 4.02 -12.40
C TRP A 419 20.31 3.84 -13.40
N ILE A 420 19.08 4.05 -12.92
CA ILE A 420 17.88 4.17 -13.73
C ILE A 420 17.19 5.46 -13.31
N GLY A 421 16.97 6.36 -14.26
CA GLY A 421 16.25 7.61 -14.02
C GLY A 421 14.98 7.69 -14.83
N PHE A 422 13.90 8.07 -14.18
CA PHE A 422 12.62 8.30 -14.81
C PHE A 422 12.35 9.80 -14.96
N HIS A 423 11.87 10.21 -16.13
CA HIS A 423 11.31 11.51 -16.48
C HIS A 423 12.00 12.71 -15.79
N GLY A 424 11.47 13.25 -14.70
CA GLY A 424 12.04 14.37 -13.95
C GLY A 424 13.49 14.17 -13.49
N SER A 425 13.96 12.90 -13.39
CA SER A 425 15.36 12.58 -13.06
C SER A 425 16.35 12.92 -14.20
N GLY A 426 15.85 13.23 -15.39
CA GLY A 426 16.67 13.72 -16.51
C GLY A 426 16.44 15.19 -16.82
N TYR A 427 15.53 15.87 -16.11
CA TYR A 427 15.26 17.27 -16.36
C TYR A 427 16.49 18.14 -16.08
N ASN A 428 16.92 18.86 -17.08
CA ASN A 428 18.00 19.83 -16.97
C ASN A 428 17.69 21.05 -17.84
N ASP A 429 17.90 22.20 -17.29
CA ASP A 429 17.78 23.46 -17.97
C ASP A 429 18.97 24.38 -17.64
N LYS A 430 18.94 25.63 -18.13
CA LYS A 430 19.97 26.63 -17.82
C LYS A 430 20.09 26.97 -16.32
N HIS A 431 19.11 26.62 -15.50
CA HIS A 431 19.09 26.87 -14.05
C HIS A 431 19.61 25.70 -13.22
N THR A 432 19.67 24.49 -13.78
CA THR A 432 20.11 23.26 -13.08
C THR A 432 21.53 23.37 -12.53
N ARG A 433 22.41 24.15 -13.15
CA ARG A 433 23.81 24.44 -12.71
C ARG A 433 24.57 23.18 -12.27
N TRP A 434 24.41 22.09 -13.03
CA TRP A 434 25.12 20.84 -12.81
C TRP A 434 25.60 20.28 -14.15
N PRO A 435 26.70 20.82 -14.72
CA PRO A 435 27.20 20.44 -16.05
C PRO A 435 27.47 18.95 -16.21
N TRP A 436 27.90 18.29 -15.14
CA TRP A 436 28.13 16.86 -15.15
C TRP A 436 26.84 16.06 -15.51
N LEU A 437 25.66 16.53 -15.11
CA LEU A 437 24.40 15.86 -15.44
C LEU A 437 24.20 15.76 -16.96
N ASN A 438 24.49 16.81 -17.71
CA ASN A 438 24.41 16.78 -19.19
C ASN A 438 25.40 15.81 -19.80
N GLU A 439 26.64 15.76 -19.29
CA GLU A 439 27.65 14.80 -19.72
C GLU A 439 27.22 13.37 -19.39
N PHE A 440 26.68 13.14 -18.19
CA PHE A 440 26.18 11.87 -17.72
C PHE A 440 24.98 11.37 -18.53
N LEU A 441 23.98 12.20 -18.76
CA LEU A 441 22.85 11.88 -19.63
C LEU A 441 23.24 11.77 -21.10
N GLY A 442 24.30 12.48 -21.50
CA GLY A 442 24.81 12.52 -22.87
C GLY A 442 23.95 13.31 -23.82
N CYS A 443 23.13 14.24 -23.32
CA CYS A 443 22.23 15.08 -24.11
C CYS A 443 22.38 16.57 -23.78
N GLY A 444 21.70 17.42 -24.54
CA GLY A 444 21.57 18.84 -24.26
C GLY A 444 20.60 19.15 -23.11
N THR A 445 20.14 20.40 -23.07
CA THR A 445 19.15 20.84 -22.11
C THR A 445 17.72 20.59 -22.61
N PHE A 446 16.76 20.57 -21.69
CA PHE A 446 15.33 20.56 -22.00
C PHE A 446 14.99 21.65 -23.02
N LEU A 447 14.27 21.28 -24.07
CA LEU A 447 13.81 22.17 -25.14
C LEU A 447 12.32 22.46 -25.05
N CYS A 448 11.50 21.41 -25.05
CA CYS A 448 10.04 21.46 -24.97
C CYS A 448 9.48 20.07 -24.62
N ASN A 449 8.17 19.99 -24.41
CA ASN A 449 7.41 18.79 -24.10
C ASN A 449 6.08 18.78 -24.87
N ASN A 450 5.37 17.66 -24.83
CA ASN A 450 3.95 17.60 -25.17
C ASN A 450 3.09 17.88 -23.93
N TRP A 451 2.04 18.67 -24.08
CA TRP A 451 1.07 18.89 -23.00
C TRP A 451 -0.36 19.05 -23.55
N PRO A 452 -1.42 18.53 -22.91
CA PRO A 452 -1.38 17.62 -21.75
C PRO A 452 -0.76 16.26 -22.10
N PRO A 453 -0.51 15.37 -21.07
CA PRO A 453 -0.04 14.00 -21.29
C PRO A 453 -0.90 13.26 -22.32
N GLN A 454 -0.26 12.52 -23.21
CA GLN A 454 -0.92 11.75 -24.27
C GLN A 454 -0.23 10.41 -24.49
N PRO A 455 -0.98 9.35 -24.89
CA PRO A 455 -0.37 8.12 -25.38
C PRO A 455 0.49 8.38 -26.61
N ALA A 456 1.60 7.67 -26.75
CA ALA A 456 2.52 7.86 -27.85
C ALA A 456 2.86 6.54 -28.58
N LEU A 457 2.83 6.58 -29.92
CA LEU A 457 3.44 5.53 -30.74
C LEU A 457 4.95 5.68 -30.68
N VAL A 458 5.65 4.63 -30.22
CA VAL A 458 7.11 4.59 -30.11
C VAL A 458 7.71 3.59 -31.09
N GLU A 459 8.95 3.87 -31.52
CA GLU A 459 9.74 3.01 -32.37
C GLU A 459 10.98 2.52 -31.61
N VAL A 460 11.31 1.23 -31.77
CA VAL A 460 12.52 0.65 -31.22
C VAL A 460 13.70 0.96 -32.14
N ASP A 461 14.60 1.85 -31.70
CA ASP A 461 15.78 2.24 -32.47
C ASP A 461 16.86 1.14 -32.50
N LYS A 462 16.95 0.35 -31.43
CA LYS A 462 17.99 -0.68 -31.28
C LYS A 462 17.35 -2.02 -30.93
N THR A 463 17.08 -2.83 -31.94
CA THR A 463 16.34 -4.10 -31.81
C THR A 463 17.16 -5.25 -31.22
N ASN A 464 18.49 -5.17 -31.21
CA ASN A 464 19.38 -6.21 -30.67
C ASN A 464 19.94 -5.92 -29.27
N HIS A 465 19.54 -4.78 -28.65
CA HIS A 465 19.95 -4.48 -27.29
C HIS A 465 19.19 -5.36 -26.28
N PRO A 466 19.81 -5.83 -25.17
CA PRO A 466 19.13 -6.66 -24.17
C PRO A 466 17.81 -6.05 -23.64
N VAL A 467 17.76 -4.72 -23.53
CA VAL A 467 16.55 -3.99 -23.07
C VAL A 467 15.39 -4.11 -24.06
N THR A 468 15.68 -4.14 -25.37
CA THR A 468 14.64 -3.98 -26.41
C THR A 468 14.41 -5.22 -27.27
N ARG A 469 15.31 -6.20 -27.24
CA ARG A 469 15.26 -7.39 -28.13
C ARG A 469 14.01 -8.25 -28.01
N THR A 470 13.23 -8.10 -26.93
CA THR A 470 11.98 -8.83 -26.69
C THR A 470 10.75 -7.97 -26.95
N LEU A 471 10.92 -6.71 -27.33
CA LEU A 471 9.84 -5.78 -27.59
C LEU A 471 9.42 -5.80 -29.07
N PRO A 472 8.15 -5.47 -29.40
CA PRO A 472 7.74 -5.21 -30.77
C PRO A 472 8.51 -4.03 -31.35
N ALA A 473 8.72 -3.99 -32.67
CA ALA A 473 9.44 -2.90 -33.34
C ALA A 473 8.76 -1.52 -33.17
N GLN A 474 7.44 -1.52 -32.96
CA GLN A 474 6.62 -0.35 -32.63
C GLN A 474 5.54 -0.77 -31.64
N PHE A 475 5.20 0.09 -30.69
CA PHE A 475 4.07 -0.09 -29.78
C PHE A 475 3.58 1.26 -29.24
N VAL A 476 2.42 1.27 -28.61
CA VAL A 476 1.87 2.47 -27.99
C VAL A 476 2.20 2.42 -26.50
N VAL A 477 2.77 3.50 -25.98
CA VAL A 477 2.99 3.69 -24.53
C VAL A 477 1.82 4.49 -23.93
N PRO A 478 1.50 4.29 -22.63
CA PRO A 478 0.48 5.06 -21.93
C PRO A 478 0.69 6.58 -22.00
N ALA A 479 -0.33 7.31 -21.57
CA ALA A 479 -0.28 8.77 -21.56
C ALA A 479 0.82 9.27 -20.61
N SER A 480 1.73 10.08 -21.16
CA SER A 480 2.81 10.73 -20.40
C SER A 480 3.16 12.08 -20.99
N GLU A 481 3.85 12.89 -20.21
CA GLU A 481 4.60 14.04 -20.68
C GLU A 481 6.00 13.57 -21.08
N PHE A 482 6.46 13.93 -22.27
CA PHE A 482 7.78 13.56 -22.76
C PHE A 482 8.62 14.79 -23.04
N TYR A 483 9.84 14.82 -22.54
CA TYR A 483 10.80 15.91 -22.75
C TYR A 483 11.62 15.73 -24.02
N GLN A 484 11.67 16.76 -24.85
CA GLN A 484 12.63 16.84 -25.95
C GLN A 484 13.87 17.62 -25.50
N PHE A 485 15.05 17.14 -25.89
CA PHE A 485 16.32 17.74 -25.52
C PHE A 485 17.08 18.30 -26.73
N SER A 486 17.81 19.41 -26.53
CA SER A 486 18.65 20.00 -27.59
C SER A 486 20.04 20.36 -27.08
N PRO A 487 21.13 19.88 -27.72
CA PRO A 487 21.13 18.84 -28.77
C PRO A 487 20.57 17.50 -28.29
N SER A 488 20.00 16.74 -29.25
CA SER A 488 19.44 15.40 -29.00
C SER A 488 20.52 14.45 -28.45
N PRO A 489 20.16 13.50 -27.57
CA PRO A 489 21.08 12.45 -27.14
C PRO A 489 21.68 11.65 -28.31
N ARG A 490 20.98 11.51 -29.43
CA ARG A 490 21.48 10.84 -30.63
C ARG A 490 22.70 11.54 -31.28
N ALA A 491 22.90 12.82 -31.03
CA ALA A 491 24.06 13.56 -31.51
C ALA A 491 25.37 13.19 -30.81
N ASN A 492 25.30 12.50 -29.67
CA ASN A 492 26.46 12.09 -28.88
C ASN A 492 26.85 10.65 -29.26
N ALA A 493 28.12 10.46 -29.70
CA ALA A 493 28.63 9.16 -30.11
C ALA A 493 28.70 8.13 -28.96
N ASP A 494 28.74 8.58 -27.72
CA ASP A 494 28.75 7.71 -26.55
C ASP A 494 27.34 7.25 -26.13
N VAL A 495 26.29 7.84 -26.71
CA VAL A 495 24.90 7.49 -26.41
C VAL A 495 24.38 6.44 -27.38
N GLU A 496 23.64 5.48 -26.86
CA GLU A 496 22.86 4.52 -27.62
C GLU A 496 21.37 4.75 -27.33
N VAL A 497 20.64 5.28 -28.33
CA VAL A 497 19.19 5.47 -28.26
C VAL A 497 18.52 4.12 -28.45
N LEU A 498 17.60 3.79 -27.56
CA LEU A 498 16.86 2.53 -27.52
C LEU A 498 15.44 2.66 -28.06
N LEU A 499 14.73 3.73 -27.68
CA LEU A 499 13.37 4.06 -28.15
C LEU A 499 13.24 5.56 -28.46
N SER A 500 12.43 5.85 -29.48
CA SER A 500 12.04 7.22 -29.86
C SER A 500 10.54 7.32 -30.09
N ILE A 501 9.97 8.51 -29.91
CA ILE A 501 8.61 8.82 -30.40
C ILE A 501 8.62 8.73 -31.91
N SER A 502 7.63 8.03 -32.49
CA SER A 502 7.49 7.92 -33.94
C SER A 502 7.22 9.29 -34.57
N PRO A 503 7.90 9.65 -35.68
CA PRO A 503 7.61 10.87 -36.41
C PRO A 503 6.16 10.99 -36.92
N LYS A 504 5.41 9.89 -36.96
CA LYS A 504 3.98 9.86 -37.29
C LYS A 504 3.12 10.58 -36.25
N MET A 505 3.65 10.80 -35.03
CA MET A 505 2.95 11.52 -33.97
C MET A 505 2.98 13.06 -34.17
N TYR A 506 3.84 13.60 -35.03
CA TYR A 506 3.96 15.04 -35.17
C TYR A 506 2.77 15.67 -35.94
N PRO A 507 2.29 16.84 -35.49
CA PRO A 507 2.64 17.57 -34.26
C PRO A 507 2.10 16.84 -33.02
N PHE A 508 2.91 16.70 -31.98
CA PHE A 508 2.59 15.94 -30.79
C PHE A 508 2.40 16.87 -29.57
N GLY A 509 1.23 16.78 -28.95
CA GLY A 509 0.76 17.69 -27.92
C GLY A 509 -0.44 18.53 -28.40
N ILE A 510 -1.06 19.26 -27.47
CA ILE A 510 -2.23 20.12 -27.75
C ILE A 510 -1.96 21.56 -27.30
N LYS A 511 -1.53 21.77 -26.07
CA LYS A 511 -1.23 23.07 -25.47
C LYS A 511 0.25 23.43 -25.66
N ASP A 512 1.11 22.51 -25.26
CA ASP A 512 2.53 22.54 -25.60
C ASP A 512 2.78 21.46 -26.65
N ILE A 513 3.43 21.83 -27.75
CA ILE A 513 3.46 21.03 -28.97
C ILE A 513 4.91 20.81 -29.42
N VAL A 514 5.28 19.54 -29.54
CA VAL A 514 6.51 19.13 -30.23
C VAL A 514 6.18 18.97 -31.71
N SER A 515 6.64 19.89 -32.54
CA SER A 515 6.25 19.96 -33.94
C SER A 515 7.14 19.17 -34.89
N TYR A 516 8.40 18.94 -34.52
CA TYR A 516 9.43 18.28 -35.34
C TYR A 516 10.67 17.92 -34.51
N GLY A 517 11.62 17.27 -35.15
CA GLY A 517 12.94 16.96 -34.59
C GLY A 517 13.09 15.50 -34.19
N ASP A 518 14.23 15.17 -33.66
CA ASP A 518 14.53 13.85 -33.10
C ASP A 518 14.01 13.77 -31.67
N PHE A 519 13.34 12.68 -31.33
CA PHE A 519 12.64 12.57 -30.04
C PHE A 519 12.94 11.24 -29.31
N PRO A 520 14.20 10.98 -28.94
CA PRO A 520 14.55 9.86 -28.08
C PRO A 520 13.86 9.94 -26.71
N ILE A 521 13.33 8.81 -26.24
CA ILE A 521 12.68 8.72 -24.93
C ILE A 521 13.31 7.66 -24.03
N VAL A 522 14.10 6.73 -24.56
CA VAL A 522 14.89 5.78 -23.77
C VAL A 522 16.28 5.68 -24.38
N TRP A 523 17.30 5.86 -23.55
CA TRP A 523 18.69 5.71 -23.99
C TRP A 523 19.65 5.34 -22.87
N THR A 524 20.84 4.88 -23.24
CA THR A 524 21.98 4.61 -22.37
C THR A 524 23.21 5.38 -22.83
N ASN A 525 24.06 5.82 -21.90
CA ASN A 525 25.37 6.38 -22.16
C ASN A 525 26.44 5.31 -21.86
N ARG A 526 27.23 4.94 -22.89
CA ARG A 526 28.22 3.85 -22.80
C ARG A 526 29.34 4.07 -21.79
N LYS A 527 29.55 5.32 -21.35
CA LYS A 527 30.50 5.66 -20.28
C LYS A 527 30.05 5.24 -18.89
N TYR A 528 28.76 4.98 -18.72
CA TYR A 528 28.14 4.70 -17.44
C TYR A 528 27.17 3.51 -17.53
N ARG A 529 26.99 2.81 -16.44
CA ARG A 529 25.96 1.77 -16.33
C ARG A 529 24.61 2.41 -15.98
N MET A 530 23.96 2.98 -16.99
CA MET A 530 22.77 3.80 -16.81
C MET A 530 21.74 3.61 -17.91
N VAL A 531 20.47 3.82 -17.58
CA VAL A 531 19.38 4.04 -18.55
C VAL A 531 18.52 5.20 -18.05
N TYR A 532 18.23 6.12 -18.96
CA TYR A 532 17.20 7.13 -18.75
C TYR A 532 15.93 6.74 -19.49
N LEU A 533 14.80 6.90 -18.80
CA LEU A 533 13.44 6.65 -19.24
C LEU A 533 12.65 7.96 -19.16
N ASN A 534 12.15 8.46 -20.25
CA ASN A 534 11.41 9.72 -20.33
C ASN A 534 9.91 9.54 -19.99
N MET A 535 9.49 8.37 -19.59
CA MET A 535 8.20 8.04 -18.99
C MET A 535 8.23 8.37 -17.50
N GLY A 536 7.13 8.87 -16.93
CA GLY A 536 7.11 9.14 -15.50
C GLY A 536 6.10 10.20 -15.05
N HIS A 537 5.01 10.41 -15.81
CA HIS A 537 4.04 11.44 -15.49
C HIS A 537 2.61 10.87 -15.44
N GLY A 538 2.06 10.72 -14.25
CA GLY A 538 0.71 10.21 -14.01
C GLY A 538 0.67 8.75 -13.52
N ASP A 539 -0.52 8.25 -13.29
CA ASP A 539 -0.77 6.93 -12.69
C ASP A 539 -1.00 5.79 -13.70
N GLU A 540 -1.09 6.10 -15.00
CA GLU A 540 -1.35 5.11 -16.06
C GLU A 540 -0.09 4.40 -16.57
N GLU A 541 1.11 4.86 -16.22
CA GLU A 541 2.40 4.40 -16.78
C GLU A 541 2.66 2.90 -16.62
N PHE A 542 2.11 2.27 -15.60
CA PHE A 542 2.30 0.83 -15.31
C PHE A 542 1.12 -0.04 -15.77
N THR A 543 0.20 0.49 -16.57
CA THR A 543 -0.98 -0.24 -17.05
C THR A 543 -0.73 -1.08 -18.31
N ASP A 544 0.31 -0.76 -19.10
CA ASP A 544 0.63 -1.48 -20.33
C ASP A 544 1.68 -2.58 -20.13
N ALA A 545 1.38 -3.79 -20.59
CA ALA A 545 2.25 -4.96 -20.41
C ALA A 545 3.58 -4.84 -21.18
N THR A 546 3.60 -4.20 -22.36
CA THR A 546 4.81 -4.01 -23.18
C THR A 546 5.74 -2.98 -22.53
N GLN A 547 5.18 -1.90 -22.00
CA GLN A 547 5.95 -0.92 -21.24
C GLN A 547 6.49 -1.52 -19.94
N ASN A 548 5.70 -2.30 -19.22
CA ASN A 548 6.16 -3.02 -18.03
C ASN A 548 7.29 -4.02 -18.33
N LEU A 549 7.24 -4.67 -19.50
CA LEU A 549 8.34 -5.52 -19.98
C LEU A 549 9.61 -4.70 -20.27
N LEU A 550 9.47 -3.51 -20.88
CA LEU A 550 10.58 -2.57 -21.08
C LEU A 550 11.24 -2.21 -19.73
N PHE A 551 10.44 -1.78 -18.74
CA PHE A 551 10.94 -1.41 -17.41
C PHE A 551 11.65 -2.59 -16.71
N THR A 552 11.09 -3.79 -16.82
CA THR A 552 11.70 -5.02 -16.31
C THR A 552 13.05 -5.30 -16.98
N ASN A 553 13.13 -5.19 -18.31
CA ASN A 553 14.35 -5.40 -19.07
C ASN A 553 15.43 -4.37 -18.74
N VAL A 554 15.05 -3.09 -18.58
CA VAL A 554 15.96 -2.02 -18.13
C VAL A 554 16.55 -2.35 -16.77
N PHE A 555 15.70 -2.73 -15.83
CA PHE A 555 16.13 -3.04 -14.48
C PHE A 555 17.09 -4.24 -14.45
N ARG A 556 16.75 -5.33 -15.13
CA ARG A 556 17.62 -6.51 -15.26
C ARG A 556 18.97 -6.16 -15.88
N TRP A 557 18.97 -5.40 -16.96
CA TRP A 557 20.20 -5.03 -17.66
C TRP A 557 21.11 -4.16 -16.79
N VAL A 558 20.59 -3.11 -16.16
CA VAL A 558 21.37 -2.23 -15.29
C VAL A 558 21.85 -2.96 -14.05
N ALA A 559 21.02 -3.81 -13.42
CA ALA A 559 21.37 -4.47 -12.18
C ALA A 559 22.37 -5.64 -12.36
N LEU A 560 22.26 -6.40 -13.46
CA LEU A 560 22.97 -7.67 -13.65
C LEU A 560 23.94 -7.65 -14.83
N GLU A 561 23.43 -7.41 -16.05
CA GLU A 561 24.17 -7.62 -17.29
C GLU A 561 25.16 -6.47 -17.59
N GLY A 562 24.85 -5.25 -17.17
CA GLY A 562 25.70 -4.08 -17.38
C GLY A 562 26.99 -4.06 -16.56
N LYS A 563 27.19 -5.03 -15.65
CA LYS A 563 28.42 -5.16 -14.83
C LYS A 563 29.63 -5.67 -15.61
N GLU A 564 29.42 -6.27 -16.77
CA GLU A 564 30.48 -6.88 -17.60
C GLU A 564 31.09 -5.92 -18.64
N ARG A 565 30.75 -4.63 -18.57
CA ARG A 565 31.26 -3.58 -19.49
C ARG A 565 32.41 -2.78 -18.91
#